data_ac72e49e79506dfd4cb159fb5c028171
#
_entry.id   ac72e49e79506dfd4cb159fb5c028171
#
_cell.length_a   1.000
_cell.length_b   1.000
_cell.length_c   1.000
_cell.angle_alpha   90.00
_cell.angle_beta   90.00
_cell.angle_gamma   90.00
#
_symmetry.space_group_name_H-M   'P 1'
#
loop_
_entity.id
_entity.type
_entity.pdbx_description
1 polymer ?
#
loop_
_entity_poly.entity_id
_entity_poly.type
_entity_poly.pdbx_seq_one_letter_code
_entity_poly.pdbx_strand_id
1 'polypeptide(L)'
;MSTILFRNSRRKLSQGLLFWREVGYGTAVVFLHGAWCDSSEWVSTMELISRDFHCFAPDMLGFGESEYPEIHHAIDLHVDCLVEFLQALKLEKVYLVGHSLGAWIAASCALKYPEKVQGLVLLSPEGVEIDGLPKRRQKMRRLIKGPSLIFRILQVFRPLARMLNRETQIEA
;
A
#
# COMPACT_ATOMS: atom_id res chain seq x y z
N MET A 1 7.32 11.17 -27.44
CA MET A 1 7.18 10.83 -26.00
C MET A 1 7.68 9.41 -25.83
N SER A 2 8.72 9.17 -25.05
CA SER A 2 9.16 7.79 -24.74
C SER A 2 8.13 7.17 -23.78
N THR A 3 7.59 6.03 -24.17
CA THR A 3 6.69 5.26 -23.31
C THR A 3 7.45 4.83 -22.06
N ILE A 4 7.00 5.24 -20.90
CA ILE A 4 7.56 4.81 -19.62
C ILE A 4 7.02 3.41 -19.34
N LEU A 5 7.90 2.42 -19.22
CA LEU A 5 7.51 1.03 -18.99
C LEU A 5 7.66 0.69 -17.51
N PHE A 6 6.56 0.34 -16.88
CA PHE A 6 6.55 -0.25 -15.55
C PHE A 6 6.95 -1.72 -15.60
N ARG A 7 7.76 -2.15 -14.64
CA ARG A 7 8.00 -3.55 -14.37
C ARG A 7 7.12 -3.99 -13.20
N ASN A 8 6.35 -5.05 -13.42
CA ASN A 8 5.55 -5.70 -12.38
C ASN A 8 6.29 -6.96 -11.92
N SER A 9 6.44 -7.13 -10.63
CA SER A 9 7.21 -8.22 -10.05
C SER A 9 6.52 -8.79 -8.83
N ARG A 10 6.87 -10.05 -8.49
CA ARG A 10 6.38 -10.72 -7.28
C ARG A 10 7.52 -11.43 -6.60
N ARG A 11 7.47 -11.48 -5.27
CA ARG A 11 8.45 -12.22 -4.48
C ARG A 11 7.78 -12.83 -3.26
N LYS A 12 8.10 -14.08 -2.96
CA LYS A 12 7.69 -14.72 -1.70
C LYS A 12 8.55 -14.15 -0.57
N LEU A 13 7.89 -13.57 0.40
CA LEU A 13 8.41 -13.13 1.67
C LEU A 13 7.97 -14.11 2.77
N SER A 14 8.48 -13.95 3.97
CA SER A 14 8.16 -14.83 5.11
C SER A 14 6.65 -14.95 5.38
N GLN A 15 5.90 -13.86 5.20
CA GLN A 15 4.47 -13.78 5.52
C GLN A 15 3.55 -13.95 4.30
N GLY A 16 4.07 -13.94 3.08
CA GLY A 16 3.24 -14.09 1.89
C GLY A 16 3.93 -13.67 0.60
N LEU A 17 3.23 -13.84 -0.53
CA LEU A 17 3.69 -13.38 -1.83
C LEU A 17 3.39 -11.89 -1.97
N LEU A 18 4.44 -11.06 -2.11
CA LEU A 18 4.32 -9.63 -2.32
C LEU A 18 4.43 -9.29 -3.80
N PHE A 19 3.50 -8.49 -4.30
CA PHE A 19 3.54 -7.87 -5.62
C PHE A 19 4.03 -6.43 -5.52
N TRP A 20 4.74 -5.91 -6.53
CA TRP A 20 5.05 -4.49 -6.65
C TRP A 20 5.18 -4.03 -8.09
N ARG A 21 4.94 -2.74 -8.29
CA ARG A 21 5.26 -2.00 -9.51
C ARG A 21 6.58 -1.28 -9.33
N GLU A 22 7.34 -1.19 -10.40
CA GLU A 22 8.67 -0.59 -10.38
C GLU A 22 8.92 0.19 -11.67
N VAL A 23 9.55 1.36 -11.56
CA VAL A 23 9.89 2.20 -12.69
C VAL A 23 11.03 3.16 -12.34
N GLY A 24 11.83 3.55 -13.34
CA GLY A 24 12.92 4.51 -13.18
C GLY A 24 14.22 3.88 -12.70
N TYR A 25 15.15 4.74 -12.29
CA TYR A 25 16.49 4.37 -11.82
C TYR A 25 17.03 5.44 -10.86
N GLY A 26 18.13 5.14 -10.17
CA GLY A 26 18.75 6.07 -9.22
C GLY A 26 18.32 5.87 -7.79
N THR A 27 18.10 6.96 -7.06
CA THR A 27 17.75 6.92 -5.64
C THR A 27 16.39 6.27 -5.42
N ALA A 28 16.33 5.31 -4.52
CA ALA A 28 15.11 4.54 -4.28
C ALA A 28 14.03 5.31 -3.50
N VAL A 29 12.82 5.30 -4.02
CA VAL A 29 11.61 5.81 -3.38
C VAL A 29 10.58 4.69 -3.31
N VAL A 30 10.09 4.40 -2.13
CA VAL A 30 9.05 3.38 -1.91
C VAL A 30 7.74 4.05 -1.53
N PHE A 31 6.70 3.75 -2.28
CA PHE A 31 5.35 4.29 -2.15
C PHE A 31 4.42 3.27 -1.48
N LEU A 32 3.79 3.65 -0.39
CA LEU A 32 2.88 2.82 0.38
C LEU A 32 1.46 3.37 0.28
N HIS A 33 0.56 2.58 -0.30
CA HIS A 33 -0.83 2.96 -0.57
C HIS A 33 -1.71 3.00 0.68
N GLY A 34 -2.87 3.63 0.58
CA GLY A 34 -3.87 3.68 1.64
C GLY A 34 -4.65 2.37 1.79
N ALA A 35 -5.42 2.26 2.90
CA ALA A 35 -6.38 1.18 3.06
C ALA A 35 -7.40 1.20 1.91
N TRP A 36 -7.79 0.01 1.39
CA TRP A 36 -8.70 -0.19 0.25
C TRP A 36 -8.16 0.23 -1.12
N CYS A 37 -6.87 0.64 -1.19
CA CYS A 37 -6.13 0.93 -2.40
C CYS A 37 -5.10 -0.18 -2.71
N ASP A 38 -4.33 0.02 -3.76
CA ASP A 38 -3.19 -0.79 -4.18
C ASP A 38 -2.12 0.12 -4.82
N SER A 39 -1.06 -0.47 -5.37
CA SER A 39 0.04 0.26 -6.00
C SER A 39 -0.37 1.15 -7.18
N SER A 40 -1.54 0.95 -7.77
CA SER A 40 -2.04 1.79 -8.87
C SER A 40 -2.31 3.24 -8.45
N GLU A 41 -2.54 3.46 -7.14
CA GLU A 41 -2.66 4.81 -6.55
C GLU A 41 -1.47 5.70 -6.92
N TRP A 42 -0.28 5.11 -7.09
CA TRP A 42 0.98 5.83 -7.26
C TRP A 42 1.48 5.91 -8.70
N VAL A 43 0.85 5.23 -9.66
CA VAL A 43 1.33 5.13 -11.04
C VAL A 43 1.64 6.49 -11.64
N SER A 44 0.69 7.43 -11.60
CA SER A 44 0.88 8.77 -12.17
C SER A 44 2.01 9.56 -11.49
N THR A 45 2.16 9.41 -10.17
CA THR A 45 3.25 10.06 -9.43
C THR A 45 4.59 9.45 -9.78
N MET A 46 4.67 8.12 -9.85
CA MET A 46 5.88 7.39 -10.23
C MET A 46 6.31 7.73 -11.66
N GLU A 47 5.39 7.85 -12.60
CA GLU A 47 5.68 8.29 -13.97
C GLU A 47 6.37 9.67 -14.00
N LEU A 48 5.87 10.63 -13.22
CA LEU A 48 6.39 11.99 -13.18
C LEU A 48 7.84 12.05 -12.68
N ILE A 49 8.18 11.25 -11.67
CA ILE A 49 9.48 11.33 -11.00
C ILE A 49 10.48 10.23 -11.42
N SER A 50 10.05 9.27 -12.27
CA SER A 50 10.86 8.11 -12.67
C SER A 50 12.14 8.45 -13.44
N ARG A 51 12.28 9.69 -13.91
CA ARG A 51 13.50 10.17 -14.59
C ARG A 51 14.64 10.41 -13.60
N ASP A 52 14.32 10.75 -12.35
CA ASP A 52 15.27 11.15 -11.33
C ASP A 52 15.35 10.14 -10.18
N PHE A 53 14.35 9.27 -10.05
CA PHE A 53 14.22 8.32 -8.94
C PHE A 53 13.87 6.91 -9.42
N HIS A 54 14.34 5.92 -8.68
CA HIS A 54 13.93 4.54 -8.82
C HIS A 54 12.73 4.28 -7.89
N CYS A 55 11.55 4.18 -8.47
CA CYS A 55 10.28 4.13 -7.77
C CYS A 55 9.79 2.69 -7.60
N PHE A 56 9.36 2.34 -6.41
CA PHE A 56 8.77 1.05 -6.06
C PHE A 56 7.43 1.28 -5.38
N ALA A 57 6.39 0.58 -5.79
CA ALA A 57 5.09 0.60 -5.13
C ALA A 57 4.63 -0.84 -4.87
N PRO A 58 4.87 -1.38 -3.66
CA PRO A 58 4.33 -2.67 -3.29
C PRO A 58 2.84 -2.57 -2.98
N ASP A 59 2.08 -3.60 -3.37
CA ASP A 59 0.79 -3.88 -2.76
C ASP A 59 1.04 -4.51 -1.39
N MET A 60 0.59 -3.86 -0.33
CA MET A 60 0.75 -4.42 1.02
C MET A 60 0.01 -5.76 1.13
N LEU A 61 0.50 -6.70 1.95
CA LEU A 61 -0.17 -7.99 2.16
C LEU A 61 -1.64 -7.78 2.56
N GLY A 62 -2.54 -8.53 1.94
CA GLY A 62 -3.97 -8.37 2.09
C GLY A 62 -4.61 -7.32 1.16
N PHE A 63 -3.83 -6.75 0.22
CA PHE A 63 -4.31 -5.76 -0.74
C PHE A 63 -3.83 -6.09 -2.16
N GLY A 64 -4.53 -5.54 -3.15
CA GLY A 64 -4.17 -5.58 -4.56
C GLY A 64 -3.90 -6.98 -5.10
N GLU A 65 -2.73 -7.16 -5.70
CA GLU A 65 -2.24 -8.41 -6.28
C GLU A 65 -1.32 -9.21 -5.34
N SER A 66 -1.05 -8.69 -4.13
CA SER A 66 -0.34 -9.41 -3.07
C SER A 66 -1.22 -10.48 -2.43
N GLU A 67 -0.57 -11.48 -1.82
CA GLU A 67 -1.26 -12.56 -1.11
C GLU A 67 -2.07 -12.00 0.07
N TYR A 68 -3.21 -12.62 0.34
CA TYR A 68 -4.06 -12.36 1.49
C TYR A 68 -3.91 -13.49 2.51
N PRO A 69 -2.85 -13.48 3.34
CA PRO A 69 -2.66 -14.55 4.31
C PRO A 69 -3.70 -14.47 5.43
N GLU A 70 -4.10 -15.64 5.95
CA GLU A 70 -5.03 -15.73 7.10
C GLU A 70 -4.30 -15.45 8.43
N ILE A 71 -3.76 -14.24 8.57
CA ILE A 71 -3.02 -13.79 9.75
C ILE A 71 -3.57 -12.47 10.24
N HIS A 72 -3.23 -12.09 11.47
CA HIS A 72 -3.60 -10.79 12.00
C HIS A 72 -2.78 -9.67 11.35
N HIS A 73 -3.44 -8.83 10.55
CA HIS A 73 -2.82 -7.69 9.87
C HIS A 73 -2.61 -6.52 10.85
N ALA A 74 -1.54 -6.59 11.65
CA ALA A 74 -1.09 -5.50 12.50
C ALA A 74 -0.12 -4.58 11.75
N ILE A 75 0.06 -3.35 12.22
CA ILE A 75 1.04 -2.40 11.65
C ILE A 75 2.45 -2.99 11.68
N ASP A 76 2.85 -3.64 12.78
CA ASP A 76 4.17 -4.26 12.91
C ASP A 76 4.43 -5.32 11.84
N LEU A 77 3.41 -6.12 11.48
CA LEU A 77 3.51 -7.07 10.39
C LEU A 77 3.88 -6.40 9.07
N HIS A 78 3.18 -5.31 8.73
CA HIS A 78 3.44 -4.57 7.49
C HIS A 78 4.80 -3.88 7.51
N VAL A 79 5.25 -3.40 8.66
CA VAL A 79 6.61 -2.84 8.84
C VAL A 79 7.66 -3.91 8.61
N ASP A 80 7.50 -5.09 9.21
CA ASP A 80 8.46 -6.19 9.06
C ASP A 80 8.48 -6.72 7.62
N CYS A 81 7.32 -6.83 6.94
CA CYS A 81 7.24 -7.14 5.51
C CYS A 81 7.92 -6.08 4.64
N LEU A 82 7.75 -4.79 4.96
CA LEU A 82 8.43 -3.71 4.23
C LEU A 82 9.95 -3.83 4.37
N VAL A 83 10.46 -4.06 5.56
CA VAL A 83 11.90 -4.23 5.80
C VAL A 83 12.45 -5.46 5.07
N GLU A 84 11.73 -6.59 5.11
CA GLU A 84 12.10 -7.80 4.35
C GLU A 84 12.10 -7.53 2.84
N PHE A 85 11.12 -6.78 2.32
CA PHE A 85 11.08 -6.34 0.93
C PHE A 85 12.29 -5.49 0.56
N LEU A 86 12.66 -4.49 1.37
CA LEU A 86 13.86 -3.67 1.15
C LEU A 86 15.13 -4.53 1.11
N GLN A 87 15.27 -5.45 2.05
CA GLN A 87 16.40 -6.38 2.10
C GLN A 87 16.46 -7.29 0.87
N ALA A 88 15.31 -7.83 0.46
CA ALA A 88 15.17 -8.71 -0.70
C ALA A 88 15.57 -8.03 -2.02
N LEU A 89 15.38 -6.72 -2.14
CA LEU A 89 15.79 -5.88 -3.25
C LEU A 89 17.18 -5.23 -3.07
N LYS A 90 17.85 -5.49 -1.93
CA LYS A 90 19.14 -4.88 -1.55
C LYS A 90 19.08 -3.35 -1.50
N LEU A 91 17.95 -2.81 -1.06
CA LEU A 91 17.75 -1.38 -0.84
C LEU A 91 18.20 -1.05 0.58
N GLU A 92 19.35 -0.42 0.71
CA GLU A 92 19.95 -0.13 2.02
C GLU A 92 19.25 1.01 2.71
N LYS A 93 18.97 2.10 1.98
CA LYS A 93 18.34 3.30 2.52
C LYS A 93 17.44 3.94 1.46
N VAL A 94 16.19 4.23 1.81
CA VAL A 94 15.16 4.69 0.87
C VAL A 94 14.40 5.91 1.37
N TYR A 95 13.82 6.66 0.45
CA TYR A 95 12.71 7.57 0.78
C TYR A 95 11.42 6.76 0.88
N LEU A 96 10.61 7.02 1.92
CA LEU A 96 9.29 6.45 2.06
C LEU A 96 8.23 7.52 1.82
N VAL A 97 7.28 7.22 0.96
CA VAL A 97 6.09 8.05 0.70
C VAL A 97 4.88 7.21 1.03
N GLY A 98 4.08 7.64 1.99
CA GLY A 98 2.91 6.87 2.42
C GLY A 98 1.64 7.70 2.45
N HIS A 99 0.51 7.07 2.10
CA HIS A 99 -0.82 7.64 2.22
C HIS A 99 -1.65 6.86 3.24
N SER A 100 -2.35 7.57 4.13
CA SER A 100 -3.30 7.00 5.11
C SER A 100 -2.65 5.85 5.92
N LEU A 101 -3.07 4.59 5.73
CA LEU A 101 -2.47 3.40 6.33
C LEU A 101 -0.98 3.26 5.96
N GLY A 102 -0.63 3.46 4.70
CA GLY A 102 0.75 3.42 4.22
C GLY A 102 1.63 4.48 4.88
N ALA A 103 1.06 5.64 5.20
CA ALA A 103 1.76 6.69 5.95
C ALA A 103 2.02 6.27 7.41
N TRP A 104 1.09 5.57 8.05
CA TRP A 104 1.31 5.01 9.39
C TRP A 104 2.42 3.94 9.37
N ILE A 105 2.40 3.04 8.39
CA ILE A 105 3.44 2.02 8.21
C ILE A 105 4.80 2.68 7.97
N ALA A 106 4.88 3.70 7.08
CA ALA A 106 6.10 4.44 6.79
C ALA A 106 6.67 5.12 8.04
N ALA A 107 5.83 5.80 8.82
CA ALA A 107 6.24 6.44 10.07
C ALA A 107 6.73 5.41 11.10
N SER A 108 6.01 4.30 11.26
CA SER A 108 6.41 3.21 12.18
C SER A 108 7.72 2.56 11.75
N CYS A 109 7.94 2.39 10.43
CA CYS A 109 9.21 1.90 9.89
C CYS A 109 10.36 2.87 10.19
N ALA A 110 10.16 4.17 9.99
CA ALA A 110 11.18 5.18 10.28
C ALA A 110 11.55 5.25 11.79
N LEU A 111 10.60 4.99 12.67
CA LEU A 111 10.85 4.93 14.12
C LEU A 111 11.58 3.65 14.52
N LYS A 112 11.23 2.50 13.93
CA LYS A 112 11.78 1.19 14.28
C LYS A 112 13.13 0.92 13.60
N TYR A 113 13.32 1.43 12.38
CA TYR A 113 14.49 1.20 11.52
C TYR A 113 14.98 2.52 10.88
N PRO A 114 15.43 3.50 11.67
CA PRO A 114 15.83 4.82 11.19
C PRO A 114 17.00 4.76 10.18
N GLU A 115 17.85 3.74 10.28
CA GLU A 115 18.96 3.52 9.35
C GLU A 115 18.50 3.16 7.92
N LYS A 116 17.28 2.63 7.78
CA LYS A 116 16.68 2.26 6.49
C LYS A 116 16.00 3.42 5.77
N VAL A 117 15.73 4.52 6.48
CA VAL A 117 14.91 5.62 5.96
C VAL A 117 15.75 6.87 5.77
N GLN A 118 15.85 7.32 4.52
CA GLN A 118 16.56 8.54 4.15
C GLN A 118 15.70 9.79 4.33
N GLY A 119 14.40 9.67 4.08
CA GLY A 119 13.43 10.73 4.25
C GLY A 119 12.00 10.17 4.18
N LEU A 120 11.05 10.98 4.62
CA LEU A 120 9.68 10.56 4.85
C LEU A 120 8.70 11.61 4.32
N VAL A 121 7.72 11.18 3.53
CA VAL A 121 6.57 11.99 3.11
C VAL A 121 5.30 11.30 3.55
N LEU A 122 4.51 11.95 4.38
CA LEU A 122 3.29 11.41 4.96
C LEU A 122 2.08 12.21 4.48
N LEU A 123 1.18 11.53 3.76
CA LEU A 123 -0.07 12.09 3.25
C LEU A 123 -1.23 11.55 4.09
N SER A 124 -1.90 12.45 4.82
CA SER A 124 -3.06 12.13 5.66
C SER A 124 -2.86 10.89 6.55
N PRO A 125 -1.78 10.82 7.37
CA PRO A 125 -1.42 9.61 8.10
C PRO A 125 -2.54 9.17 9.04
N GLU A 126 -2.83 7.86 9.06
CA GLU A 126 -3.60 7.23 10.14
C GLU A 126 -2.71 7.00 11.36
N GLY A 127 -3.33 6.70 12.52
CA GLY A 127 -2.59 6.42 13.75
C GLY A 127 -2.07 7.65 14.51
N VAL A 128 -2.18 8.84 13.95
CA VAL A 128 -1.85 10.11 14.66
C VAL A 128 -3.03 10.53 15.53
N GLU A 129 -2.78 10.73 16.82
CA GLU A 129 -3.76 11.38 17.71
C GLU A 129 -3.78 12.87 17.41
N ILE A 130 -4.94 13.36 16.95
CA ILE A 130 -5.20 14.80 16.82
C ILE A 130 -6.26 15.14 17.84
N ASP A 131 -6.00 16.13 18.68
CA ASP A 131 -6.97 16.65 19.63
C ASP A 131 -8.29 17.00 18.92
N GLY A 132 -9.40 16.42 19.39
CA GLY A 132 -10.75 16.62 18.83
C GLY A 132 -11.26 15.57 17.85
N LEU A 133 -10.55 14.48 17.55
CA LEU A 133 -11.00 13.40 16.66
C LEU A 133 -11.64 12.13 17.29
N PRO A 134 -12.05 12.08 18.57
CA PRO A 134 -12.71 10.88 19.11
C PRO A 134 -13.99 10.50 18.34
N LYS A 135 -14.71 11.49 17.78
CA LYS A 135 -16.00 11.29 17.10
C LYS A 135 -15.89 10.56 15.77
N ARG A 136 -14.83 10.77 14.98
CA ARG A 136 -14.64 10.12 13.68
C ARG A 136 -14.26 8.64 13.86
N ARG A 137 -13.34 8.32 14.79
CA ARG A 137 -12.99 6.93 15.16
C ARG A 137 -14.19 6.17 15.71
N GLN A 138 -15.03 6.81 16.53
CA GLN A 138 -16.22 6.21 17.08
C GLN A 138 -17.29 5.93 16.02
N LYS A 139 -17.44 6.82 15.01
CA LYS A 139 -18.32 6.61 13.86
C LYS A 139 -17.83 5.48 12.98
N MET A 140 -16.51 5.41 12.68
CA MET A 140 -15.90 4.32 11.92
C MET A 140 -16.02 2.98 12.66
N ARG A 141 -15.75 2.93 13.97
CA ARG A 141 -15.98 1.73 14.80
C ARG A 141 -17.43 1.27 14.81
N ARG A 142 -18.41 2.21 14.79
CA ARG A 142 -19.84 1.86 14.69
C ARG A 142 -20.19 1.29 13.31
N LEU A 143 -19.58 1.77 12.23
CA LEU A 143 -19.75 1.22 10.88
C LEU A 143 -19.13 -0.18 10.77
N ILE A 144 -17.97 -0.41 11.36
CA ILE A 144 -17.28 -1.72 11.37
C ILE A 144 -18.00 -2.72 12.32
N LYS A 145 -18.53 -2.25 13.45
CA LYS A 145 -19.30 -3.06 14.40
C LYS A 145 -20.82 -3.08 14.11
N GLY A 146 -21.25 -2.40 13.05
CA GLY A 146 -22.63 -2.43 12.58
C GLY A 146 -23.07 -3.84 12.17
N PRO A 147 -24.37 -4.12 12.12
CA PRO A 147 -24.87 -5.47 11.94
C PRO A 147 -24.27 -6.11 10.69
N SER A 148 -23.77 -7.32 10.85
CA SER A 148 -23.13 -8.15 9.82
C SER A 148 -23.95 -8.33 8.52
N LEU A 149 -25.19 -7.87 8.52
CA LEU A 149 -26.11 -7.89 7.38
C LEU A 149 -25.58 -7.06 6.20
N ILE A 150 -25.03 -5.86 6.44
CA ILE A 150 -24.50 -4.99 5.37
C ILE A 150 -23.26 -5.64 4.74
N PHE A 151 -22.38 -6.23 5.53
CA PHE A 151 -21.23 -6.97 5.03
C PHE A 151 -21.65 -8.22 4.24
N ARG A 152 -22.67 -8.94 4.68
CA ARG A 152 -23.23 -10.08 3.95
C ARG A 152 -23.84 -9.66 2.61
N ILE A 153 -24.55 -8.55 2.58
CA ILE A 153 -25.13 -7.98 1.35
C ILE A 153 -23.99 -7.57 0.38
N LEU A 154 -22.99 -6.86 0.88
CA LEU A 154 -21.82 -6.47 0.05
C LEU A 154 -21.02 -7.67 -0.45
N GLN A 155 -20.89 -8.75 0.34
CA GLN A 155 -20.24 -9.99 -0.12
C GLN A 155 -21.04 -10.70 -1.23
N VAL A 156 -22.37 -10.67 -1.19
CA VAL A 156 -23.22 -11.25 -2.23
C VAL A 156 -23.11 -10.46 -3.54
N PHE A 157 -22.93 -9.13 -3.47
CA PHE A 157 -22.76 -8.28 -4.66
C PHE A 157 -21.33 -8.21 -5.19
N ARG A 158 -20.35 -8.70 -4.45
CA ARG A 158 -18.94 -8.71 -4.87
C ARG A 158 -18.66 -9.44 -6.19
N PRO A 159 -19.24 -10.62 -6.49
CA PRO A 159 -19.08 -11.25 -7.79
C PRO A 159 -19.74 -10.47 -8.93
N LEU A 160 -20.89 -9.84 -8.68
CA LEU A 160 -21.59 -9.01 -9.66
C LEU A 160 -20.78 -7.75 -10.04
N ALA A 161 -20.19 -7.08 -9.05
CA ALA A 161 -19.32 -5.94 -9.28
C ALA A 161 -18.04 -6.31 -10.05
N ARG A 162 -17.52 -7.53 -9.84
CA ARG A 162 -16.37 -8.05 -10.62
C ARG A 162 -16.73 -8.40 -12.05
N MET A 163 -17.95 -8.83 -12.33
CA MET A 163 -18.43 -9.06 -13.70
C MET A 163 -18.62 -7.75 -14.46
N LEU A 164 -19.24 -6.74 -13.84
CA LEU A 164 -19.42 -5.42 -14.44
C LEU A 164 -18.10 -4.71 -14.73
N ASN A 165 -17.10 -4.87 -13.88
CA ASN A 165 -15.76 -4.27 -14.10
C ASN A 165 -14.93 -5.03 -15.17
N ARG A 166 -15.30 -6.25 -15.55
CA ARG A 166 -14.68 -6.98 -16.67
C ARG A 166 -15.23 -6.56 -18.03
N GLU A 167 -16.50 -6.19 -18.10
CA GLU A 167 -17.11 -5.74 -19.36
C GLU A 167 -16.60 -4.37 -19.81
N THR A 168 -16.27 -3.47 -18.88
CA THR A 168 -15.69 -2.15 -19.20
C THR A 168 -14.24 -2.18 -19.68
N GLN A 169 -13.52 -3.31 -19.54
CA GLN A 169 -12.14 -3.45 -20.03
C GLN A 169 -12.03 -4.10 -21.43
N ILE A 170 -13.14 -4.52 -22.02
CA ILE A 170 -13.17 -5.17 -23.35
C ILE A 170 -13.47 -4.15 -24.46
N GLU A 171 -13.93 -2.93 -24.13
CA GLU A 171 -14.28 -1.87 -25.09
C GLU A 171 -13.34 -0.66 -25.09
N ALA A 172 -12.08 -0.79 -24.61
CA ALA A 172 -11.08 0.28 -24.66
C ALA A 172 -9.83 -0.13 -25.45
#